data_d290e2cfebd6a283bf678ea0bb93befb
#
_entry.id   d290e2cfebd6a283bf678ea0bb93befb
#
_cell.length_a   1.000
_cell.length_b   1.000
_cell.length_c   1.000
_cell.angle_alpha   90.00
_cell.angle_beta   90.00
_cell.angle_gamma   90.00
#
_symmetry.space_group_name_H-M   'P 1'
#
loop_
_entity.id
_entity.type
_entity.pdbx_description
1 polymer ?
#
loop_
_entity_poly.entity_id
_entity_poly.type
_entity_poly.pdbx_seq_one_letter_code
_entity_poly.pdbx_strand_id
1 'polypeptide(L)'
;KAQSKIVDTYLETIAEDPTNTNTTSSEQRSPGRYELVNPLKTPFSDKEFVSNTLFMPMMQNILGTKRLEIDTHSSVTSLGNTPQQHWHRDAGFLFDYANLQKQVPPHGMVLFVPLVKVTEEMGPTEFLSGSHIQCPNSEKEQRQLGNWILNECRHSGKTLTTPAPTGSAVIFDLRILHRGTANTTPKRRPLMYLTIFQEWFVDHVNFNDKQTSTFDQIPPNLKKLLGRMDTKEYTLLLENTLENLGVDVEAMQSNYLFRKHSFD
;
A
#
# COMPACT_ATOMS: atom_id res chain seq x y z
N LYS A 1 21.97 -4.87 -9.96
CA LYS A 1 22.21 -3.62 -10.75
C LYS A 1 20.93 -2.79 -10.87
N ALA A 2 19.76 -3.37 -11.17
CA ALA A 2 18.48 -2.61 -11.24
C ALA A 2 18.13 -2.01 -9.87
N GLN A 3 18.20 -2.78 -8.80
CA GLN A 3 17.94 -2.31 -7.43
C GLN A 3 18.84 -1.12 -7.02
N SER A 4 20.14 -1.17 -7.36
CA SER A 4 21.05 -0.05 -7.09
C SER A 4 20.57 1.23 -7.77
N LYS A 5 20.19 1.16 -9.06
CA LYS A 5 19.67 2.31 -9.80
C LYS A 5 18.37 2.86 -9.21
N ILE A 6 17.45 1.99 -8.78
CA ILE A 6 16.19 2.41 -8.13
C ILE A 6 16.48 3.16 -6.84
N VAL A 7 17.34 2.59 -6.00
CA VAL A 7 17.75 3.23 -4.73
C VAL A 7 18.40 4.58 -5.00
N ASP A 8 19.34 4.64 -5.93
CA ASP A 8 20.08 5.87 -6.24
C ASP A 8 19.11 6.94 -6.78
N THR A 9 18.28 6.61 -7.78
CA THR A 9 17.28 7.55 -8.32
C THR A 9 16.28 8.00 -7.26
N TYR A 10 15.81 7.09 -6.40
CA TYR A 10 14.88 7.41 -5.34
C TYR A 10 15.50 8.34 -4.28
N LEU A 11 16.73 8.04 -3.87
CA LEU A 11 17.44 8.86 -2.89
C LEU A 11 17.77 10.26 -3.45
N GLU A 12 18.10 10.37 -4.73
CA GLU A 12 18.26 11.65 -5.43
C GLU A 12 16.96 12.45 -5.41
N THR A 13 15.83 11.82 -5.79
CA THR A 13 14.52 12.48 -5.81
C THR A 13 14.08 12.97 -4.43
N ILE A 14 14.36 12.21 -3.36
CA ILE A 14 14.02 12.59 -1.99
C ILE A 14 15.04 13.56 -1.40
N ALA A 15 16.30 13.50 -1.81
CA ALA A 15 17.35 14.39 -1.30
C ALA A 15 17.11 15.85 -1.71
N GLU A 16 16.48 16.06 -2.87
CA GLU A 16 16.19 17.41 -3.36
C GLU A 16 15.13 18.12 -2.51
N ASP A 17 14.07 17.46 -2.07
CA ASP A 17 13.15 17.94 -1.04
C ASP A 17 12.13 16.88 -0.62
N PRO A 18 12.23 16.27 0.57
CA PRO A 18 11.25 15.30 1.05
C PRO A 18 9.89 15.93 1.39
N THR A 19 9.81 17.24 1.46
CA THR A 19 8.60 18.01 1.78
C THR A 19 8.04 18.74 0.56
N ASN A 20 8.73 18.69 -0.57
CA ASN A 20 8.33 19.41 -1.78
C ASN A 20 7.09 18.80 -2.41
N THR A 21 5.96 19.40 -2.08
CA THR A 21 4.64 19.09 -2.62
C THR A 21 4.49 19.43 -4.11
N ASN A 22 5.48 20.05 -4.74
CA ASN A 22 5.48 20.41 -6.15
C ASN A 22 5.90 19.27 -7.09
N THR A 23 6.49 18.18 -6.57
CA THR A 23 6.61 16.94 -7.32
C THR A 23 5.32 16.13 -7.10
N THR A 24 4.45 16.17 -8.03
CA THR A 24 3.22 15.42 -8.30
C THR A 24 2.83 14.28 -7.35
N SER A 25 2.83 14.48 -6.02
CA SER A 25 2.21 13.58 -5.04
C SER A 25 3.11 12.94 -3.98
N SER A 26 3.76 13.76 -3.15
CA SER A 26 4.18 13.26 -1.85
C SER A 26 3.06 13.52 -0.83
N GLU A 27 2.58 12.50 -0.16
CA GLU A 27 1.59 12.61 0.90
C GLU A 27 2.22 12.22 2.24
N GLN A 28 2.03 13.04 3.27
CA GLN A 28 2.43 12.68 4.61
C GLN A 28 1.42 11.68 5.19
N ARG A 29 1.82 10.41 5.31
CA ARG A 29 0.98 9.33 5.85
C ARG A 29 0.87 9.34 7.38
N SER A 30 1.90 9.85 8.05
CA SER A 30 1.96 10.04 9.50
C SER A 30 3.17 10.91 9.83
N PRO A 31 3.31 11.45 11.06
CA PRO A 31 4.45 12.26 11.41
C PRO A 31 5.78 11.62 11.01
N GLY A 32 6.55 12.31 10.18
CA GLY A 32 7.86 11.86 9.68
C GLY A 32 7.82 10.71 8.65
N ARG A 33 6.66 10.34 8.11
CA ARG A 33 6.53 9.34 7.03
C ARG A 33 5.84 9.94 5.83
N TYR A 34 6.50 9.81 4.70
CA TYR A 34 6.05 10.36 3.42
C TYR A 34 5.91 9.25 2.40
N GLU A 35 4.82 9.29 1.65
CA GLU A 35 4.62 8.46 0.48
C GLU A 35 4.90 9.27 -0.78
N LEU A 36 5.64 8.66 -1.70
CA LEU A 36 5.88 9.17 -3.03
C LEU A 36 5.37 8.15 -4.04
N VAL A 37 4.44 8.53 -4.89
CA VAL A 37 4.00 7.71 -6.02
C VAL A 37 5.15 7.62 -7.03
N ASN A 38 5.58 6.40 -7.35
CA ASN A 38 6.69 6.20 -8.26
C ASN A 38 6.26 6.45 -9.71
N PRO A 39 7.06 7.15 -10.51
CA PRO A 39 6.74 7.35 -11.92
C PRO A 39 6.79 6.02 -12.68
N LEU A 40 5.85 5.81 -13.61
CA LEU A 40 5.78 4.60 -14.44
C LEU A 40 6.79 4.64 -15.60
N LYS A 41 8.04 4.86 -15.28
CA LYS A 41 9.18 4.86 -16.20
C LYS A 41 10.36 4.10 -15.61
N THR A 42 11.33 3.72 -16.44
CA THR A 42 12.59 3.13 -15.97
C THR A 42 13.25 4.02 -14.90
N PRO A 43 13.73 3.44 -13.75
CA PRO A 43 13.77 2.00 -13.46
C PRO A 43 12.51 1.43 -12.78
N PHE A 44 11.52 2.25 -12.42
CA PHE A 44 10.36 1.84 -11.62
C PHE A 44 9.38 0.92 -12.39
N SER A 45 9.29 1.08 -13.71
CA SER A 45 8.48 0.20 -14.58
C SER A 45 9.25 -0.98 -15.17
N ASP A 46 10.49 -1.22 -14.72
CA ASP A 46 11.28 -2.33 -15.25
C ASP A 46 10.63 -3.67 -14.87
N LYS A 47 10.67 -4.61 -15.82
CA LYS A 47 10.08 -5.95 -15.66
C LYS A 47 10.57 -6.68 -14.41
N GLU A 48 11.83 -6.54 -14.10
CA GLU A 48 12.48 -7.13 -12.94
C GLU A 48 11.87 -6.64 -11.64
N PHE A 49 11.18 -5.52 -11.70
CA PHE A 49 10.54 -4.90 -10.56
C PHE A 49 9.03 -5.18 -10.50
N VAL A 50 8.27 -4.81 -11.53
CA VAL A 50 6.80 -4.91 -11.52
C VAL A 50 6.28 -6.30 -11.90
N SER A 51 7.08 -7.10 -12.60
CA SER A 51 6.70 -8.43 -13.12
C SER A 51 7.78 -9.47 -12.85
N ASN A 52 8.38 -9.40 -11.67
CA ASN A 52 9.49 -10.26 -11.26
C ASN A 52 9.09 -11.73 -11.26
N THR A 53 9.96 -12.57 -11.81
CA THR A 53 9.73 -14.02 -11.98
C THR A 53 9.73 -14.82 -10.68
N LEU A 54 10.16 -14.23 -9.56
CA LEU A 54 10.14 -14.88 -8.25
C LEU A 54 8.83 -14.60 -7.51
N PHE A 55 8.45 -13.32 -7.33
CA PHE A 55 7.27 -13.01 -6.52
C PHE A 55 5.93 -13.09 -7.29
N MET A 56 5.89 -12.82 -8.59
CA MET A 56 4.62 -12.87 -9.33
C MET A 56 3.97 -14.26 -9.34
N PRO A 57 4.68 -15.37 -9.55
CA PRO A 57 4.07 -16.70 -9.41
C PRO A 57 3.59 -17.00 -7.99
N MET A 58 4.28 -16.49 -6.96
CA MET A 58 3.83 -16.61 -5.58
C MET A 58 2.52 -15.86 -5.37
N MET A 59 2.41 -14.61 -5.84
CA MET A 59 1.17 -13.83 -5.78
C MET A 59 0.01 -14.51 -6.50
N GLN A 60 0.26 -15.02 -7.71
CA GLN A 60 -0.74 -15.77 -8.48
C GLN A 60 -1.23 -17.01 -7.75
N ASN A 61 -0.33 -17.72 -7.08
CA ASN A 61 -0.69 -18.90 -6.29
C ASN A 61 -1.49 -18.54 -5.04
N ILE A 62 -1.06 -17.53 -4.28
CA ILE A 62 -1.74 -17.07 -3.07
C ILE A 62 -3.13 -16.52 -3.41
N LEU A 63 -3.23 -15.69 -4.44
CA LEU A 63 -4.47 -15.06 -4.87
C LEU A 63 -5.35 -16.01 -5.72
N GLY A 64 -4.87 -17.20 -6.08
CA GLY A 64 -5.63 -18.21 -6.81
C GLY A 64 -5.97 -17.83 -8.25
N THR A 65 -5.29 -16.86 -8.85
CA THR A 65 -5.57 -16.38 -10.19
C THR A 65 -4.31 -15.85 -10.89
N LYS A 66 -4.30 -15.94 -12.22
CA LYS A 66 -3.28 -15.29 -13.07
C LYS A 66 -3.68 -13.87 -13.48
N ARG A 67 -4.93 -13.47 -13.20
CA ARG A 67 -5.47 -12.16 -13.55
C ARG A 67 -5.28 -11.22 -12.36
N LEU A 68 -4.10 -10.61 -12.33
CA LEU A 68 -3.64 -9.69 -11.29
C LEU A 68 -3.46 -8.30 -11.88
N GLU A 69 -3.69 -7.31 -11.04
CA GLU A 69 -3.41 -5.91 -11.32
C GLU A 69 -2.65 -5.27 -10.18
N ILE A 70 -1.73 -4.37 -10.51
CA ILE A 70 -1.04 -3.52 -9.56
C ILE A 70 -1.84 -2.23 -9.44
N ASP A 71 -2.33 -1.95 -8.24
CA ASP A 71 -3.12 -0.76 -7.94
C ASP A 71 -2.26 0.39 -7.42
N THR A 72 -1.31 0.08 -6.55
CA THR A 72 -0.39 1.07 -5.99
C THR A 72 1.04 0.71 -6.32
N HIS A 73 1.79 1.69 -6.79
CA HIS A 73 3.21 1.60 -7.05
C HIS A 73 3.89 2.84 -6.45
N SER A 74 4.28 2.74 -5.19
CA SER A 74 4.75 3.86 -4.40
C SER A 74 6.02 3.53 -3.62
N SER A 75 6.56 4.54 -2.98
CA SER A 75 7.64 4.42 -2.01
C SER A 75 7.26 5.15 -0.73
N VAL A 76 7.45 4.51 0.41
CA VAL A 76 7.22 5.12 1.72
C VAL A 76 8.54 5.29 2.44
N THR A 77 8.83 6.52 2.84
CA THR A 77 10.04 6.87 3.57
C THR A 77 9.71 7.28 5.00
N SER A 78 10.28 6.57 5.97
CA SER A 78 10.39 7.04 7.35
C SER A 78 11.64 7.88 7.48
N LEU A 79 11.50 9.12 7.92
CA LEU A 79 12.66 9.97 8.28
C LEU A 79 13.34 9.45 9.54
N GLY A 80 14.53 9.97 9.83
CA GLY A 80 15.19 9.71 11.11
C GLY A 80 14.38 10.26 12.29
N ASN A 81 14.48 9.61 13.44
CA ASN A 81 13.78 10.00 14.68
C ASN A 81 12.24 10.10 14.53
N THR A 82 11.66 9.20 13.73
CA THR A 82 10.23 9.15 13.45
C THR A 82 9.51 8.26 14.48
N PRO A 83 8.40 8.71 15.09
CA PRO A 83 7.64 7.89 16.03
C PRO A 83 7.00 6.68 15.35
N GLN A 84 6.55 5.70 16.14
CA GLN A 84 5.79 4.57 15.61
C GLN A 84 4.41 5.01 15.09
N GLN A 85 3.89 4.27 14.12
CA GLN A 85 2.51 4.43 13.65
C GLN A 85 1.53 3.75 14.61
N HIS A 86 0.27 4.17 14.54
CA HIS A 86 -0.82 3.35 15.08
C HIS A 86 -0.97 2.05 14.28
N TRP A 87 -1.58 1.05 14.89
CA TRP A 87 -1.95 -0.18 14.19
C TRP A 87 -3.03 0.08 13.16
N HIS A 88 -2.85 -0.45 11.94
CA HIS A 88 -3.81 -0.29 10.85
C HIS A 88 -3.81 -1.51 9.93
N ARG A 89 -4.77 -1.55 9.02
CA ARG A 89 -4.84 -2.42 7.84
C ARG A 89 -4.78 -1.54 6.61
N ASP A 90 -4.21 -2.05 5.52
CA ASP A 90 -4.20 -1.31 4.26
C ASP A 90 -5.56 -1.36 3.58
N ALA A 91 -6.31 -2.45 3.77
CA ALA A 91 -7.71 -2.51 3.36
C ALA A 91 -8.58 -3.19 4.42
N GLY A 92 -9.86 -2.85 4.39
CA GLY A 92 -10.88 -3.47 5.23
C GLY A 92 -11.21 -4.91 4.83
N PHE A 93 -12.13 -5.50 5.56
CA PHE A 93 -12.70 -6.78 5.21
C PHE A 93 -13.74 -6.60 4.09
N LEU A 94 -13.87 -7.61 3.21
CA LEU A 94 -14.92 -7.61 2.18
C LEU A 94 -16.32 -7.78 2.74
N PHE A 95 -16.42 -8.38 3.90
CA PHE A 95 -17.70 -8.67 4.56
C PHE A 95 -17.57 -8.39 6.06
N ASP A 96 -18.59 -7.76 6.63
CA ASP A 96 -18.65 -7.41 8.07
C ASP A 96 -19.06 -8.61 8.97
N TYR A 97 -19.12 -9.80 8.40
CA TYR A 97 -19.50 -11.02 9.13
C TYR A 97 -18.25 -11.85 9.48
N ALA A 98 -17.92 -11.89 10.76
CA ALA A 98 -16.70 -12.56 11.26
C ALA A 98 -16.54 -14.01 10.78
N ASN A 99 -17.65 -14.79 10.74
CA ASN A 99 -17.59 -16.18 10.31
C ASN A 99 -17.36 -16.33 8.82
N LEU A 100 -17.93 -15.45 7.99
CA LEU A 100 -17.71 -15.44 6.56
C LEU A 100 -16.28 -14.97 6.23
N GLN A 101 -15.83 -13.92 6.90
CA GLN A 101 -14.51 -13.34 6.65
C GLN A 101 -13.36 -14.34 6.88
N LYS A 102 -13.48 -15.26 7.84
CA LYS A 102 -12.48 -16.31 8.08
C LYS A 102 -12.32 -17.29 6.91
N GLN A 103 -13.33 -17.39 6.05
CA GLN A 103 -13.36 -18.31 4.91
C GLN A 103 -13.01 -17.61 3.58
N VAL A 104 -12.97 -16.28 3.58
CA VAL A 104 -12.68 -15.52 2.36
C VAL A 104 -11.17 -15.57 2.07
N PRO A 105 -10.76 -16.05 0.89
CA PRO A 105 -9.36 -16.01 0.49
C PRO A 105 -8.87 -14.56 0.37
N PRO A 106 -7.56 -14.32 0.36
CA PRO A 106 -7.03 -12.99 0.12
C PRO A 106 -7.47 -12.48 -1.26
N HIS A 107 -7.88 -11.20 -1.31
CA HIS A 107 -8.25 -10.53 -2.56
C HIS A 107 -7.14 -9.58 -3.03
N GLY A 108 -6.17 -9.31 -2.18
CA GLY A 108 -4.99 -8.51 -2.48
C GLY A 108 -3.85 -8.77 -1.52
N MET A 109 -2.66 -8.51 -1.99
CA MET A 109 -1.41 -8.65 -1.26
C MET A 109 -0.58 -7.39 -1.38
N VAL A 110 0.21 -7.13 -0.37
CA VAL A 110 1.20 -6.05 -0.37
C VAL A 110 2.59 -6.65 -0.49
N LEU A 111 3.43 -6.03 -1.30
CA LEU A 111 4.85 -6.33 -1.43
C LEU A 111 5.66 -5.10 -0.98
N PHE A 112 6.47 -5.24 0.06
CA PHE A 112 7.49 -4.28 0.45
C PHE A 112 8.87 -4.70 -0.03
N VAL A 113 9.63 -3.75 -0.57
CA VAL A 113 11.03 -3.94 -0.91
C VAL A 113 11.87 -2.85 -0.22
N PRO A 114 12.65 -3.21 0.81
CA PRO A 114 13.58 -2.27 1.44
C PRO A 114 14.63 -1.76 0.44
N LEU A 115 14.74 -0.44 0.31
CA LEU A 115 15.73 0.21 -0.55
C LEU A 115 17.08 0.41 0.16
N VAL A 116 17.09 0.25 1.47
CA VAL A 116 18.28 0.19 2.33
C VAL A 116 18.19 -1.02 3.24
N LYS A 117 19.30 -1.43 3.86
CA LYS A 117 19.24 -2.43 4.94
C LYS A 117 18.42 -1.87 6.10
N VAL A 118 17.32 -2.53 6.45
CA VAL A 118 16.47 -2.16 7.58
C VAL A 118 16.90 -2.95 8.81
N THR A 119 17.29 -2.25 9.88
CA THR A 119 17.61 -2.82 11.19
C THR A 119 16.43 -2.63 12.15
N GLU A 120 16.47 -3.24 13.33
CA GLU A 120 15.43 -3.08 14.36
C GLU A 120 15.26 -1.61 14.76
N GLU A 121 16.36 -0.84 14.87
CA GLU A 121 16.34 0.56 15.29
C GLU A 121 15.83 1.50 14.18
N MET A 122 15.83 1.05 12.92
CA MET A 122 15.34 1.84 11.78
C MET A 122 13.82 1.77 11.61
N GLY A 123 13.13 1.15 12.55
CA GLY A 123 11.66 1.08 12.55
C GLY A 123 11.10 0.13 11.50
N PRO A 124 11.45 -1.15 11.52
CA PRO A 124 10.87 -2.15 10.60
C PRO A 124 9.35 -2.20 10.74
N THR A 125 8.68 -2.78 9.76
CA THR A 125 7.26 -3.04 9.87
C THR A 125 7.02 -4.16 10.88
N GLU A 126 6.07 -3.93 11.78
CA GLU A 126 5.62 -4.89 12.78
C GLU A 126 4.23 -5.39 12.39
N PHE A 127 4.04 -6.70 12.41
CA PHE A 127 2.81 -7.39 12.07
C PHE A 127 2.21 -8.11 13.27
N LEU A 128 0.87 -8.11 13.37
CA LEU A 128 0.14 -8.96 14.31
C LEU A 128 -0.28 -10.24 13.58
N SER A 129 0.43 -11.33 13.86
CA SER A 129 0.21 -12.62 13.20
C SER A 129 -1.22 -13.13 13.39
N GLY A 130 -1.86 -13.57 12.29
CA GLY A 130 -3.21 -14.10 12.27
C GLY A 130 -4.35 -13.06 12.26
N SER A 131 -4.04 -11.77 12.36
CA SER A 131 -5.05 -10.72 12.43
C SER A 131 -5.84 -10.50 11.13
N HIS A 132 -5.35 -11.00 9.99
CA HIS A 132 -6.02 -10.92 8.68
C HIS A 132 -7.32 -11.72 8.60
N ILE A 133 -7.49 -12.71 9.48
CA ILE A 133 -8.72 -13.51 9.57
C ILE A 133 -9.58 -13.15 10.78
N GLN A 134 -9.14 -12.21 11.61
CA GLN A 134 -9.86 -11.76 12.80
C GLN A 134 -10.66 -10.50 12.45
N CYS A 135 -11.97 -10.66 12.37
CA CYS A 135 -12.92 -9.57 12.12
C CYS A 135 -13.65 -9.24 13.44
N PRO A 136 -13.88 -7.97 13.75
CA PRO A 136 -14.77 -7.58 14.84
C PRO A 136 -16.15 -8.22 14.68
N ASN A 137 -16.74 -8.68 15.81
CA ASN A 137 -18.02 -9.37 15.76
C ASN A 137 -19.24 -8.41 15.73
N SER A 138 -18.99 -7.11 15.89
CA SER A 138 -20.05 -6.10 15.93
C SER A 138 -19.56 -4.73 15.47
N GLU A 139 -20.50 -3.87 15.04
CA GLU A 139 -20.19 -2.46 14.75
C GLU A 139 -19.60 -1.71 15.95
N LYS A 140 -19.98 -2.09 17.17
CA LYS A 140 -19.43 -1.51 18.39
C LYS A 140 -17.95 -1.85 18.55
N GLU A 141 -17.56 -3.08 18.28
CA GLU A 141 -16.16 -3.52 18.27
C GLU A 141 -15.38 -2.84 17.14
N GLN A 142 -16.01 -2.66 15.98
CA GLN A 142 -15.42 -1.95 14.84
C GLN A 142 -15.17 -0.47 15.15
N ARG A 143 -16.14 0.20 15.81
CA ARG A 143 -15.96 1.59 16.32
C ARG A 143 -14.93 1.70 17.45
N GLN A 144 -14.68 0.61 18.16
CA GLN A 144 -13.65 0.49 19.19
C GLN A 144 -12.37 -0.17 18.67
N LEU A 145 -12.11 -0.07 17.37
CA LEU A 145 -11.01 -0.75 16.69
C LEU A 145 -9.66 -0.56 17.40
N GLY A 146 -9.40 0.63 17.92
CA GLY A 146 -8.19 0.90 18.69
C GLY A 146 -8.08 0.04 19.95
N ASN A 147 -9.16 -0.10 20.72
CA ASN A 147 -9.18 -0.93 21.94
C ASN A 147 -9.14 -2.42 21.59
N TRP A 148 -9.83 -2.85 20.54
CA TRP A 148 -9.79 -4.22 20.08
C TRP A 148 -8.38 -4.62 19.61
N ILE A 149 -7.72 -3.78 18.82
CA ILE A 149 -6.34 -3.98 18.38
C ILE A 149 -5.40 -4.11 19.60
N LEU A 150 -5.52 -3.20 20.58
CA LEU A 150 -4.71 -3.23 21.79
C LEU A 150 -4.95 -4.51 22.59
N ASN A 151 -6.19 -4.98 22.66
CA ASN A 151 -6.53 -6.24 23.34
C ASN A 151 -5.95 -7.44 22.60
N GLU A 152 -6.07 -7.50 21.27
CA GLU A 152 -5.48 -8.56 20.45
C GLU A 152 -3.95 -8.58 20.56
N CYS A 153 -3.29 -7.44 20.49
CA CYS A 153 -1.84 -7.35 20.68
C CYS A 153 -1.41 -7.82 22.08
N ARG A 154 -2.19 -7.51 23.12
CA ARG A 154 -1.90 -7.92 24.49
C ARG A 154 -2.11 -9.42 24.72
N HIS A 155 -3.12 -10.02 24.11
CA HIS A 155 -3.50 -11.42 24.36
C HIS A 155 -2.79 -12.39 23.41
N SER A 156 -2.49 -12.00 22.16
CA SER A 156 -1.91 -12.93 21.19
C SER A 156 -0.41 -13.12 21.35
N GLY A 157 0.31 -12.13 21.87
CA GLY A 157 1.78 -12.18 22.02
C GLY A 157 2.55 -12.49 20.73
N LYS A 158 1.90 -12.31 19.57
CA LYS A 158 2.36 -12.78 18.25
C LYS A 158 2.70 -11.63 17.32
N THR A 159 3.39 -10.63 17.83
CA THR A 159 3.94 -9.60 16.96
C THR A 159 5.27 -10.07 16.37
N LEU A 160 5.51 -9.68 15.13
CA LEU A 160 6.71 -9.99 14.36
C LEU A 160 7.20 -8.72 13.67
N THR A 161 8.43 -8.32 13.93
CA THR A 161 9.12 -7.29 13.15
C THR A 161 9.84 -7.89 11.95
N THR A 162 10.06 -7.09 10.91
CA THR A 162 10.69 -7.51 9.65
C THR A 162 11.93 -6.69 9.30
N PRO A 163 13.00 -6.76 10.12
CA PRO A 163 14.30 -6.24 9.67
C PRO A 163 14.74 -7.04 8.44
N ALA A 164 15.30 -6.38 7.44
CA ALA A 164 15.59 -7.04 6.19
C ALA A 164 16.77 -6.41 5.43
N PRO A 165 17.56 -7.19 4.70
CA PRO A 165 18.54 -6.66 3.77
C PRO A 165 17.89 -5.84 2.65
N THR A 166 18.65 -4.93 2.06
CA THR A 166 18.23 -4.20 0.85
C THR A 166 17.80 -5.17 -0.25
N GLY A 167 16.65 -4.91 -0.86
CA GLY A 167 16.12 -5.70 -1.97
C GLY A 167 15.47 -7.03 -1.58
N SER A 168 15.27 -7.27 -0.28
CA SER A 168 14.41 -8.37 0.18
C SER A 168 12.95 -8.11 -0.23
N ALA A 169 12.15 -9.16 -0.31
CA ALA A 169 10.70 -9.06 -0.50
C ALA A 169 9.98 -9.43 0.79
N VAL A 170 9.16 -8.54 1.30
CA VAL A 170 8.23 -8.80 2.41
C VAL A 170 6.82 -8.78 1.82
N ILE A 171 6.15 -9.94 1.85
CA ILE A 171 4.84 -10.14 1.25
C ILE A 171 3.83 -10.41 2.37
N PHE A 172 2.70 -9.70 2.35
CA PHE A 172 1.66 -9.87 3.36
C PHE A 172 0.26 -9.58 2.82
N ASP A 173 -0.73 -10.18 3.48
CA ASP A 173 -2.15 -9.92 3.21
C ASP A 173 -2.51 -8.49 3.64
N LEU A 174 -3.13 -7.72 2.77
CA LEU A 174 -3.48 -6.32 3.03
C LEU A 174 -4.45 -6.13 4.23
N ARG A 175 -5.12 -7.21 4.66
CA ARG A 175 -6.01 -7.22 5.83
C ARG A 175 -5.27 -7.41 7.16
N ILE A 176 -3.96 -7.71 7.15
CA ILE A 176 -3.20 -7.93 8.38
C ILE A 176 -2.99 -6.63 9.13
N LEU A 177 -3.18 -6.66 10.44
CA LEU A 177 -2.81 -5.54 11.29
C LEU A 177 -1.30 -5.38 11.33
N HIS A 178 -0.85 -4.17 11.01
CA HIS A 178 0.57 -3.83 11.00
C HIS A 178 0.79 -2.36 11.34
N ARG A 179 2.04 -2.02 11.56
CA ARG A 179 2.50 -0.64 11.75
C ARG A 179 3.99 -0.51 11.45
N GLY A 180 4.44 0.68 11.08
CA GLY A 180 5.85 1.01 11.15
C GLY A 180 6.24 1.27 12.60
N THR A 181 7.25 0.56 13.11
CA THR A 181 7.80 0.86 14.43
C THR A 181 8.62 2.16 14.40
N ALA A 182 9.04 2.68 15.55
CA ALA A 182 9.79 3.92 15.61
C ALA A 182 11.16 3.78 14.92
N ASN A 183 11.50 4.74 14.07
CA ASN A 183 12.86 4.87 13.56
C ASN A 183 13.66 5.75 14.53
N THR A 184 14.42 5.12 15.41
CA THR A 184 15.23 5.81 16.43
C THR A 184 16.60 6.26 15.93
N THR A 185 16.93 5.94 14.68
CA THR A 185 18.18 6.35 14.05
C THR A 185 18.03 7.69 13.33
N PRO A 186 19.11 8.43 13.06
CA PRO A 186 19.06 9.62 12.23
C PRO A 186 18.92 9.32 10.72
N LYS A 187 18.93 8.03 10.34
CA LYS A 187 18.90 7.59 8.94
C LYS A 187 17.47 7.47 8.41
N ARG A 188 17.29 7.76 7.13
CA ARG A 188 16.04 7.52 6.42
C ARG A 188 15.86 6.02 6.12
N ARG A 189 14.60 5.55 6.16
CA ARG A 189 14.22 4.18 5.81
C ARG A 189 13.22 4.20 4.66
N PRO A 190 13.69 4.24 3.42
CA PRO A 190 12.82 4.10 2.26
C PRO A 190 12.45 2.64 2.03
N LEU A 191 11.16 2.42 1.80
CA LEU A 191 10.58 1.17 1.31
C LEU A 191 9.84 1.46 0.02
N MET A 192 10.03 0.65 -0.98
CA MET A 192 9.13 0.63 -2.11
C MET A 192 8.02 -0.37 -1.85
N TYR A 193 6.79 -0.07 -2.25
CA TYR A 193 5.70 -1.00 -2.09
C TYR A 193 4.77 -1.05 -3.30
N LEU A 194 4.22 -2.23 -3.51
CA LEU A 194 3.20 -2.50 -4.50
C LEU A 194 2.00 -3.12 -3.80
N THR A 195 0.80 -2.68 -4.16
CA THR A 195 -0.41 -3.43 -3.86
C THR A 195 -0.84 -4.19 -5.11
N ILE A 196 -1.07 -5.49 -4.95
CA ILE A 196 -1.39 -6.41 -6.03
C ILE A 196 -2.71 -7.06 -5.73
N PHE A 197 -3.69 -6.85 -6.59
CA PHE A 197 -5.06 -7.33 -6.42
C PHE A 197 -5.46 -8.35 -7.47
N GLN A 198 -6.49 -9.11 -7.16
CA GLN A 198 -7.27 -9.79 -8.18
C GLN A 198 -7.97 -8.75 -9.07
N GLU A 199 -8.10 -8.97 -10.37
CA GLU A 199 -8.60 -7.97 -11.33
C GLU A 199 -10.03 -7.45 -11.03
N TRP A 200 -10.84 -8.20 -10.28
CA TRP A 200 -12.21 -7.79 -9.93
C TRP A 200 -12.28 -6.85 -8.73
N PHE A 201 -11.26 -6.83 -7.86
CA PHE A 201 -11.26 -6.00 -6.66
C PHE A 201 -10.68 -4.62 -6.98
N VAL A 202 -11.37 -3.58 -6.57
CA VAL A 202 -10.94 -2.19 -6.69
C VAL A 202 -10.89 -1.57 -5.30
N ASP A 203 -9.77 -1.02 -4.93
CA ASP A 203 -9.60 -0.30 -3.67
C ASP A 203 -10.04 1.17 -3.84
N HIS A 204 -11.32 1.43 -3.56
CA HIS A 204 -11.87 2.78 -3.63
C HIS A 204 -11.36 3.72 -2.53
N VAL A 205 -10.70 3.20 -1.49
CA VAL A 205 -10.24 4.00 -0.35
C VAL A 205 -8.85 4.57 -0.59
N ASN A 206 -7.97 3.77 -1.19
CA ASN A 206 -6.56 4.15 -1.41
C ASN A 206 -6.25 4.47 -2.88
N PHE A 207 -7.29 4.52 -3.72
CA PHE A 207 -7.12 4.83 -5.13
C PHE A 207 -6.44 6.20 -5.30
N ASN A 208 -5.30 6.21 -5.94
CA ASN A 208 -4.50 7.40 -6.20
C ASN A 208 -4.57 7.78 -7.68
N ASP A 209 -5.24 8.86 -7.94
CA ASP A 209 -5.50 9.56 -9.20
C ASP A 209 -4.26 10.11 -9.95
N LYS A 210 -3.04 9.60 -9.70
CA LYS A 210 -1.84 10.44 -9.87
C LYS A 210 -0.86 10.04 -10.98
N GLN A 211 -1.15 9.08 -11.86
CA GLN A 211 -0.14 8.51 -12.76
C GLN A 211 -0.37 8.64 -14.28
N THR A 212 -1.32 9.46 -14.72
CA THR A 212 -1.72 9.55 -16.12
C THR A 212 -0.61 9.91 -17.10
N SER A 213 0.38 10.72 -16.69
CA SER A 213 1.34 11.30 -17.62
C SER A 213 2.41 10.33 -18.12
N THR A 214 2.61 9.21 -17.44
CA THR A 214 3.66 8.25 -17.76
C THR A 214 3.16 6.87 -18.18
N PHE A 215 1.84 6.61 -18.07
CA PHE A 215 1.25 5.32 -18.45
C PHE A 215 1.49 4.95 -19.92
N ASP A 216 1.41 5.92 -20.82
CA ASP A 216 1.64 5.71 -22.26
C ASP A 216 3.05 5.23 -22.58
N GLN A 217 4.02 5.49 -21.70
CA GLN A 217 5.43 5.09 -21.86
C GLN A 217 5.70 3.65 -21.40
N ILE A 218 4.72 2.98 -20.80
CA ILE A 218 4.86 1.62 -20.31
C ILE A 218 4.92 0.63 -21.48
N PRO A 219 5.81 -0.38 -21.41
CA PRO A 219 5.83 -1.44 -22.40
C PRO A 219 4.47 -2.13 -22.54
N PRO A 220 3.99 -2.41 -23.77
CA PRO A 220 2.64 -2.95 -24.01
C PRO A 220 2.31 -4.22 -23.22
N ASN A 221 3.28 -5.08 -23.00
CA ASN A 221 3.12 -6.32 -22.24
C ASN A 221 2.90 -6.11 -20.74
N LEU A 222 3.18 -4.92 -20.20
CA LEU A 222 2.94 -4.54 -18.81
C LEU A 222 1.67 -3.70 -18.63
N LYS A 223 1.09 -3.15 -19.70
CA LYS A 223 -0.09 -2.29 -19.62
C LYS A 223 -1.28 -2.98 -18.94
N LYS A 224 -1.50 -4.27 -19.19
CA LYS A 224 -2.58 -4.99 -18.52
C LYS A 224 -2.36 -5.11 -17.01
N LEU A 225 -1.14 -5.37 -16.56
CA LEU A 225 -0.80 -5.49 -15.15
C LEU A 225 -0.89 -4.15 -14.39
N LEU A 226 -0.61 -3.06 -15.10
CA LEU A 226 -0.58 -1.70 -14.58
C LEU A 226 -1.80 -0.87 -15.01
N GLY A 227 -2.86 -1.51 -15.51
CA GLY A 227 -4.01 -0.85 -16.15
C GLY A 227 -4.72 0.15 -15.26
N ARG A 228 -4.80 -0.12 -13.96
CA ARG A 228 -5.39 0.79 -12.98
C ARG A 228 -4.62 2.09 -12.76
N MET A 229 -3.39 2.15 -13.23
CA MET A 229 -2.57 3.36 -13.20
C MET A 229 -2.79 4.26 -14.44
N ASP A 230 -3.61 3.82 -15.40
CA ASP A 230 -4.18 4.66 -16.46
C ASP A 230 -5.42 5.37 -15.92
N THR A 231 -5.19 6.43 -15.19
CA THR A 231 -6.27 7.14 -14.50
C THR A 231 -7.24 7.83 -15.48
N LYS A 232 -6.81 8.15 -16.71
CA LYS A 232 -7.70 8.78 -17.70
C LYS A 232 -8.85 7.87 -18.10
N GLU A 233 -8.53 6.62 -18.44
CA GLU A 233 -9.54 5.65 -18.88
C GLU A 233 -10.41 5.20 -17.70
N TYR A 234 -9.81 5.00 -16.55
CA TYR A 234 -10.50 4.56 -15.34
C TYR A 234 -11.40 5.63 -14.75
N THR A 235 -10.93 6.87 -14.63
CA THR A 235 -11.74 7.99 -14.12
C THR A 235 -12.93 8.23 -15.03
N LEU A 236 -12.72 8.25 -16.37
CA LEU A 236 -13.80 8.43 -17.31
C LEU A 236 -14.83 7.29 -17.26
N LEU A 237 -14.39 6.04 -17.12
CA LEU A 237 -15.27 4.88 -16.96
C LEU A 237 -16.07 4.94 -15.67
N LEU A 238 -15.42 5.31 -14.57
CA LEU A 238 -16.06 5.44 -13.27
C LEU A 238 -17.09 6.57 -13.25
N GLU A 239 -16.73 7.76 -13.74
CA GLU A 239 -17.62 8.91 -13.84
C GLU A 239 -18.84 8.58 -14.72
N ASN A 240 -18.65 8.05 -15.90
CA ASN A 240 -19.75 7.63 -16.77
C ASN A 240 -20.65 6.56 -16.12
N THR A 241 -20.07 5.62 -15.38
CA THR A 241 -20.83 4.57 -14.70
C THR A 241 -21.65 5.15 -13.55
N LEU A 242 -21.06 6.02 -12.72
CA LEU A 242 -21.73 6.66 -11.61
C LEU A 242 -22.84 7.62 -12.08
N GLU A 243 -22.59 8.41 -13.11
CA GLU A 243 -23.60 9.27 -13.74
C GLU A 243 -24.79 8.46 -14.28
N ASN A 244 -24.51 7.33 -14.97
CA ASN A 244 -25.56 6.44 -15.45
C ASN A 244 -26.38 5.78 -14.33
N LEU A 245 -25.81 5.65 -13.14
CA LEU A 245 -26.51 5.18 -11.95
C LEU A 245 -27.21 6.31 -11.18
N GLY A 246 -27.14 7.55 -11.66
CA GLY A 246 -27.73 8.73 -11.02
C GLY A 246 -27.01 9.13 -9.74
N VAL A 247 -25.74 8.80 -9.61
CA VAL A 247 -24.91 9.16 -8.45
C VAL A 247 -24.24 10.51 -8.74
N ASP A 248 -24.39 11.43 -7.81
CA ASP A 248 -23.70 12.72 -7.85
C ASP A 248 -22.23 12.54 -7.45
N VAL A 249 -21.36 12.54 -8.46
CA VAL A 249 -19.91 12.31 -8.32
C VAL A 249 -19.26 13.44 -7.52
N GLU A 250 -19.69 14.69 -7.70
CA GLU A 250 -19.15 15.84 -6.94
C GLU A 250 -19.48 15.75 -5.45
N ALA A 251 -20.73 15.34 -5.13
CA ALA A 251 -21.12 15.10 -3.76
C ALA A 251 -20.37 13.92 -3.12
N MET A 252 -20.06 12.88 -3.90
CA MET A 252 -19.23 11.77 -3.42
C MET A 252 -17.79 12.21 -3.15
N GLN A 253 -17.18 12.95 -4.04
CA GLN A 253 -15.80 13.43 -3.88
C GLN A 253 -15.69 14.37 -2.66
N SER A 254 -16.64 15.28 -2.46
CA SER A 254 -16.66 16.17 -1.30
C SER A 254 -16.82 15.39 0.02
N ASN A 255 -17.68 14.38 0.07
CA ASN A 255 -17.86 13.53 1.24
C ASN A 255 -16.65 12.62 1.51
N TYR A 256 -15.92 12.21 0.46
CA TYR A 256 -14.70 11.43 0.58
C TYR A 256 -13.55 12.23 1.18
N LEU A 257 -13.35 13.45 0.72
CA LEU A 257 -12.37 14.39 1.30
C LEU A 257 -12.68 14.70 2.77
N PHE A 258 -13.97 14.82 3.12
CA PHE A 258 -14.39 15.05 4.51
C PHE A 258 -14.10 13.85 5.43
N ARG A 259 -14.25 12.60 4.94
CA ARG A 259 -13.94 11.39 5.70
C ARG A 259 -12.44 11.15 5.86
N LYS A 260 -11.63 11.55 4.88
CA LYS A 260 -10.16 11.40 4.94
C LYS A 260 -9.54 12.30 6.04
N HIS A 261 -10.20 13.41 6.41
CA HIS A 261 -9.74 14.34 7.45
C HIS A 261 -10.40 14.15 8.82
N SER A 262 -11.36 13.25 8.97
CA SER A 262 -12.10 13.03 10.23
C SER A 262 -11.60 11.84 11.06
N PHE A 263 -10.45 11.24 10.72
CA PHE A 263 -9.80 10.17 11.48
C PHE A 263 -8.48 10.59 12.13
N ASP A 264 -8.22 11.90 12.25
CA ASP A 264 -7.15 12.45 13.07
C ASP A 264 -7.53 12.46 14.57
#